data_bb68419315a24f055bb4b8283ebaf4cd
#
_entry.id   bb68419315a24f055bb4b8283ebaf4cd
#
_cell.length_a   1.000
_cell.length_b   1.000
_cell.length_c   1.000
_cell.angle_alpha   90.00
_cell.angle_beta   90.00
_cell.angle_gamma   90.00
#
_symmetry.space_group_name_H-M   'P 1'
#
loop_
_entity.id
_entity.type
_entity.pdbx_description
1 polymer ?
#
loop_
_entity_poly.entity_id
_entity_poly.type
_entity_poly.pdbx_seq_one_letter_code
_entity_poly.pdbx_strand_id
1 'polypeptide(L)'
;MYRDRSKIIRRIVIIGILLLALGGGAVALHSVYTVRTVYVEGNVHYTEDEIMEIVMSGPLGDNSLYLSLKYRDRGIQDIPFVDVMNVSILAPDTIKITVYEKALAGYVKYLDTYMYFDKDGYVVESSGIRTQGIPQITGLSFNHVVLGEQLPVEDPQVFSRIMDLTKLLNKYSLAADKIYLHSSGDITIYFGQIKVSMGSDNSHICLLYTSDA
;
A
#
# COMPACT_ATOMS: atom_id res chain seq x y z
N MET A 1 -45.97 -26.09 -46.59
CA MET A 1 -44.62 -26.45 -46.17
C MET A 1 -43.54 -25.42 -46.56
N TYR A 2 -43.76 -24.50 -47.48
CA TYR A 2 -42.80 -23.49 -47.96
C TYR A 2 -42.74 -22.21 -47.06
N ARG A 3 -43.81 -21.90 -46.39
CA ARG A 3 -43.99 -20.67 -45.57
C ARG A 3 -43.21 -20.67 -44.23
N ASP A 4 -42.81 -21.82 -43.73
CA ASP A 4 -42.04 -21.96 -42.45
C ASP A 4 -40.52 -21.80 -42.64
N ARG A 5 -40.00 -22.19 -43.82
CA ARG A 5 -38.56 -22.07 -44.11
C ARG A 5 -38.12 -20.58 -44.19
N SER A 6 -38.94 -19.71 -44.79
CA SER A 6 -38.62 -18.31 -44.87
C SER A 6 -38.57 -17.58 -43.52
N LYS A 7 -39.44 -17.99 -42.58
CA LYS A 7 -39.42 -17.48 -41.19
C LYS A 7 -38.20 -17.93 -40.44
N ILE A 8 -37.76 -19.18 -40.63
CA ILE A 8 -36.54 -19.76 -40.03
C ILE A 8 -35.30 -19.01 -40.54
N ILE A 9 -35.18 -18.87 -41.86
CA ILE A 9 -34.06 -18.14 -42.48
C ILE A 9 -34.00 -16.68 -42.00
N ARG A 10 -35.14 -16.01 -41.92
CA ARG A 10 -35.21 -14.62 -41.42
C ARG A 10 -34.73 -14.55 -39.94
N ARG A 11 -35.13 -15.50 -39.09
CA ARG A 11 -34.66 -15.57 -37.69
C ARG A 11 -33.15 -15.80 -37.60
N ILE A 12 -32.59 -16.70 -38.40
CA ILE A 12 -31.15 -16.98 -38.46
C ILE A 12 -30.38 -15.74 -38.89
N VAL A 13 -30.87 -15.01 -39.91
CA VAL A 13 -30.23 -13.76 -40.36
C VAL A 13 -30.29 -12.69 -39.29
N ILE A 14 -31.42 -12.54 -38.61
CA ILE A 14 -31.55 -11.56 -37.51
C ILE A 14 -30.58 -11.90 -36.36
N ILE A 15 -30.49 -13.20 -35.97
CA ILE A 15 -29.55 -13.66 -34.94
C ILE A 15 -28.09 -13.38 -35.37
N GLY A 16 -27.77 -13.66 -36.64
CA GLY A 16 -26.44 -13.39 -37.20
C GLY A 16 -26.07 -11.94 -37.16
N ILE A 17 -26.99 -11.03 -37.52
CA ILE A 17 -26.78 -9.56 -37.47
C ILE A 17 -26.62 -9.12 -35.99
N LEU A 18 -27.42 -9.67 -35.07
CA LEU A 18 -27.34 -9.37 -33.63
C LEU A 18 -25.99 -9.79 -33.05
N LEU A 19 -25.50 -10.99 -33.41
CA LEU A 19 -24.18 -11.49 -32.98
C LEU A 19 -23.03 -10.63 -33.55
N LEU A 20 -23.12 -10.22 -34.82
CA LEU A 20 -22.15 -9.32 -35.43
C LEU A 20 -22.15 -7.92 -34.75
N ALA A 21 -23.33 -7.39 -34.45
CA ALA A 21 -23.45 -6.12 -33.74
C ALA A 21 -22.90 -6.20 -32.31
N LEU A 22 -23.17 -7.27 -31.58
CA LEU A 22 -22.62 -7.51 -30.24
C LEU A 22 -21.10 -7.72 -30.27
N GLY A 23 -20.58 -8.51 -31.22
CA GLY A 23 -19.15 -8.72 -31.38
C GLY A 23 -18.40 -7.43 -31.77
N GLY A 24 -18.94 -6.70 -32.75
CA GLY A 24 -18.39 -5.40 -33.15
C GLY A 24 -18.44 -4.34 -32.05
N GLY A 25 -19.54 -4.30 -31.29
CA GLY A 25 -19.68 -3.46 -30.11
C GLY A 25 -18.67 -3.79 -29.00
N ALA A 26 -18.44 -5.07 -28.74
CA ALA A 26 -17.46 -5.51 -27.73
C ALA A 26 -16.02 -5.13 -28.13
N VAL A 27 -15.66 -5.31 -29.41
CA VAL A 27 -14.33 -4.89 -29.92
C VAL A 27 -14.17 -3.36 -29.87
N ALA A 28 -15.18 -2.61 -30.23
CA ALA A 28 -15.15 -1.15 -30.16
C ALA A 28 -15.01 -0.66 -28.69
N LEU A 29 -15.76 -1.22 -27.75
CA LEU A 29 -15.64 -0.94 -26.33
C LEU A 29 -14.25 -1.26 -25.80
N HIS A 30 -13.71 -2.45 -26.13
CA HIS A 30 -12.36 -2.81 -25.73
C HIS A 30 -11.32 -1.79 -26.25
N SER A 31 -11.41 -1.42 -27.53
CA SER A 31 -10.48 -0.47 -28.15
C SER A 31 -10.55 0.93 -27.55
N VAL A 32 -11.74 1.42 -27.19
CA VAL A 32 -11.93 2.75 -26.59
C VAL A 32 -11.43 2.79 -25.14
N TYR A 33 -11.60 1.70 -24.40
CA TYR A 33 -11.22 1.60 -22.99
C TYR A 33 -9.86 0.92 -22.75
N THR A 34 -9.02 0.83 -23.80
CA THR A 34 -7.63 0.33 -23.62
C THR A 34 -6.79 1.40 -22.94
N VAL A 35 -6.22 1.05 -21.77
CA VAL A 35 -5.38 1.95 -20.96
C VAL A 35 -4.11 2.33 -21.71
N ARG A 36 -3.85 3.62 -21.81
CA ARG A 36 -2.63 4.20 -22.40
C ARG A 36 -1.86 5.06 -21.40
N THR A 37 -2.58 5.65 -20.45
CA THR A 37 -1.97 6.52 -19.45
C THR A 37 -2.38 6.06 -18.07
N VAL A 38 -1.39 5.92 -17.20
CA VAL A 38 -1.57 5.54 -15.77
C VAL A 38 -0.92 6.62 -14.92
N TYR A 39 -1.67 7.13 -13.96
CA TYR A 39 -1.14 7.97 -12.88
C TYR A 39 -1.11 7.16 -11.60
N VAL A 40 0.05 7.11 -10.93
CA VAL A 40 0.22 6.44 -9.65
C VAL A 40 0.52 7.50 -8.59
N GLU A 41 -0.16 7.45 -7.45
CA GLU A 41 0.03 8.37 -6.35
C GLU A 41 0.05 7.62 -5.01
N GLY A 42 0.87 8.11 -4.07
CA GLY A 42 0.95 7.60 -2.69
C GLY A 42 1.85 6.40 -2.50
N ASN A 43 2.56 5.96 -3.55
CA ASN A 43 3.52 4.87 -3.48
C ASN A 43 4.86 5.35 -2.88
N VAL A 44 5.37 4.62 -1.90
CA VAL A 44 6.68 4.84 -1.26
C VAL A 44 7.56 3.60 -1.38
N HIS A 45 6.99 2.42 -1.11
CA HIS A 45 7.71 1.14 -1.12
C HIS A 45 7.79 0.48 -2.49
N TYR A 46 6.82 0.76 -3.36
CA TYR A 46 6.73 0.18 -4.69
C TYR A 46 6.99 1.25 -5.75
N THR A 47 7.63 0.87 -6.83
CA THR A 47 7.74 1.69 -8.04
C THR A 47 6.41 1.76 -8.76
N GLU A 48 6.24 2.76 -9.62
CA GLU A 48 5.04 2.88 -10.47
C GLU A 48 4.84 1.65 -11.36
N ASP A 49 5.93 1.11 -11.91
CA ASP A 49 5.90 -0.08 -12.78
C ASP A 49 5.44 -1.33 -12.03
N GLU A 50 5.92 -1.56 -10.81
CA GLU A 50 5.49 -2.67 -9.96
C GLU A 50 4.01 -2.56 -9.60
N ILE A 51 3.52 -1.35 -9.31
CA ILE A 51 2.10 -1.10 -9.04
C ILE A 51 1.25 -1.36 -10.29
N MET A 52 1.70 -0.90 -11.46
CA MET A 52 1.02 -1.17 -12.71
C MET A 52 0.96 -2.68 -13.00
N GLU A 53 2.03 -3.43 -12.77
CA GLU A 53 2.06 -4.88 -12.93
C GLU A 53 1.05 -5.57 -12.02
N ILE A 54 0.97 -5.16 -10.75
CA ILE A 54 0.00 -5.70 -9.77
C ILE A 54 -1.44 -5.43 -10.21
N VAL A 55 -1.75 -4.17 -10.55
CA VAL A 55 -3.12 -3.72 -10.83
C VAL A 55 -3.61 -4.25 -12.18
N MET A 56 -2.76 -4.19 -13.19
CA MET A 56 -3.09 -4.54 -14.58
C MET A 56 -2.86 -6.02 -14.89
N SER A 57 -2.65 -6.86 -13.89
CA SER A 57 -2.46 -8.31 -14.04
C SER A 57 -3.72 -9.01 -14.56
N GLY A 58 -3.52 -10.02 -15.43
CA GLY A 58 -4.56 -10.92 -15.92
C GLY A 58 -5.24 -10.48 -17.23
N PRO A 59 -6.18 -11.28 -17.74
CA PRO A 59 -6.90 -10.99 -18.98
C PRO A 59 -7.74 -9.72 -18.81
N LEU A 60 -7.70 -8.81 -19.76
CA LEU A 60 -8.34 -7.49 -19.73
C LEU A 60 -7.71 -6.52 -18.70
N GLY A 61 -6.50 -6.81 -18.20
CA GLY A 61 -5.77 -5.91 -17.31
C GLY A 61 -5.40 -4.58 -17.96
N ASP A 62 -5.46 -4.48 -19.28
CA ASP A 62 -5.30 -3.27 -20.08
C ASP A 62 -6.60 -2.50 -20.34
N ASN A 63 -7.73 -2.93 -19.76
CA ASN A 63 -9.02 -2.30 -20.00
C ASN A 63 -9.48 -1.49 -18.78
N SER A 64 -9.56 -0.15 -18.93
CA SER A 64 -9.90 0.77 -17.84
C SER A 64 -11.28 0.52 -17.24
N LEU A 65 -12.26 0.21 -18.08
CA LEU A 65 -13.63 -0.10 -17.61
C LEU A 65 -13.65 -1.38 -16.77
N TYR A 66 -12.95 -2.43 -17.24
CA TYR A 66 -12.83 -3.68 -16.50
C TYR A 66 -12.13 -3.47 -15.15
N LEU A 67 -10.99 -2.75 -15.12
CA LEU A 67 -10.26 -2.45 -13.91
C LEU A 67 -11.10 -1.68 -12.90
N SER A 68 -11.82 -0.65 -13.36
CA SER A 68 -12.71 0.13 -12.51
C SER A 68 -13.84 -0.70 -11.90
N LEU A 69 -14.43 -1.61 -12.67
CA LEU A 69 -15.48 -2.51 -12.16
C LEU A 69 -14.90 -3.57 -11.23
N LYS A 70 -13.74 -4.14 -11.56
CA LYS A 70 -13.05 -5.16 -10.75
C LYS A 70 -12.70 -4.64 -9.36
N TYR A 71 -12.25 -3.39 -9.25
CA TYR A 71 -11.75 -2.80 -8.01
C TYR A 71 -12.70 -1.76 -7.38
N ARG A 72 -13.96 -1.67 -7.85
CA ARG A 72 -14.94 -0.64 -7.44
C ARG A 72 -15.28 -0.69 -5.96
N ASP A 73 -15.60 -1.89 -5.46
CA ASP A 73 -16.16 -2.06 -4.12
C ASP A 73 -15.11 -2.56 -3.11
N ARG A 74 -14.05 -3.11 -3.61
CA ARG A 74 -12.92 -3.57 -2.80
C ARG A 74 -11.66 -3.18 -3.54
N GLY A 75 -10.93 -2.23 -3.03
CA GLY A 75 -9.58 -1.94 -3.50
C GLY A 75 -8.71 -3.21 -3.46
N ILE A 76 -7.53 -3.14 -4.01
CA ILE A 76 -6.56 -4.23 -3.96
C ILE A 76 -5.99 -4.25 -2.55
N GLN A 77 -6.10 -5.38 -1.88
CA GLN A 77 -5.62 -5.65 -0.52
C GLN A 77 -4.64 -6.83 -0.56
N ASP A 78 -4.08 -7.18 0.58
CA ASP A 78 -3.14 -8.29 0.75
C ASP A 78 -1.80 -8.12 0.00
N ILE A 79 -1.42 -6.87 -0.29
CA ILE A 79 -0.11 -6.52 -0.81
C ILE A 79 0.79 -6.11 0.39
N PRO A 80 2.01 -6.67 0.52
CA PRO A 80 2.93 -6.27 1.58
C PRO A 80 3.10 -4.75 1.65
N PHE A 81 3.13 -4.16 2.84
CA PHE A 81 3.26 -2.73 3.10
C PHE A 81 2.12 -1.84 2.59
N VAL A 82 1.15 -2.36 1.85
CA VAL A 82 -0.01 -1.62 1.34
C VAL A 82 -1.25 -1.95 2.17
N ASP A 83 -1.98 -0.93 2.58
CA ASP A 83 -3.29 -1.05 3.21
C ASP A 83 -4.36 -1.30 2.14
N VAL A 84 -4.43 -0.41 1.16
CA VAL A 84 -5.35 -0.55 0.02
C VAL A 84 -4.85 0.23 -1.20
N MET A 85 -5.11 -0.28 -2.41
CA MET A 85 -4.98 0.47 -3.66
C MET A 85 -6.37 0.66 -4.29
N ASN A 86 -6.68 1.88 -4.68
CA ASN A 86 -7.91 2.23 -5.37
C ASN A 86 -7.63 2.57 -6.83
N VAL A 87 -8.48 2.08 -7.72
CA VAL A 87 -8.40 2.37 -9.16
C VAL A 87 -9.59 3.21 -9.58
N SER A 88 -9.34 4.36 -10.21
CA SER A 88 -10.35 5.26 -10.73
C SER A 88 -10.09 5.60 -12.21
N ILE A 89 -11.15 5.79 -12.99
CA ILE A 89 -11.07 6.23 -14.38
C ILE A 89 -11.07 7.76 -14.39
N LEU A 90 -10.07 8.34 -15.06
CA LEU A 90 -10.02 9.78 -15.37
C LEU A 90 -10.54 10.06 -16.79
N ALA A 91 -10.22 9.17 -17.73
CA ALA A 91 -10.69 9.18 -19.12
C ALA A 91 -10.81 7.71 -19.60
N PRO A 92 -11.47 7.43 -20.73
CA PRO A 92 -11.61 6.06 -21.22
C PRO A 92 -10.30 5.28 -21.33
N ASP A 93 -9.22 5.94 -21.71
CA ASP A 93 -7.88 5.36 -21.85
C ASP A 93 -6.91 5.76 -20.73
N THR A 94 -7.42 6.38 -19.66
CA THR A 94 -6.59 6.93 -18.58
C THR A 94 -7.13 6.50 -17.23
N ILE A 95 -6.28 5.87 -16.41
CA ILE A 95 -6.61 5.48 -15.03
C ILE A 95 -5.69 6.19 -14.04
N LYS A 96 -6.20 6.33 -12.82
CA LYS A 96 -5.44 6.76 -11.66
C LYS A 96 -5.47 5.66 -10.60
N ILE A 97 -4.31 5.26 -10.11
CA ILE A 97 -4.12 4.32 -9.02
C ILE A 97 -3.69 5.14 -7.80
N THR A 98 -4.48 5.09 -6.74
CA THR A 98 -4.13 5.72 -5.46
C THR A 98 -3.75 4.63 -4.48
N VAL A 99 -2.51 4.67 -4.01
CA VAL A 99 -1.94 3.71 -3.06
C VAL A 99 -2.01 4.30 -1.66
N TYR A 100 -2.56 3.56 -0.72
CA TYR A 100 -2.52 3.85 0.70
C TYR A 100 -1.61 2.85 1.36
N GLU A 101 -0.46 3.30 1.83
CA GLU A 101 0.50 2.43 2.49
C GLU A 101 0.25 2.34 3.99
N LYS A 102 0.62 1.20 4.58
CA LYS A 102 0.54 0.99 6.03
C LYS A 102 1.45 1.99 6.74
N ALA A 103 0.93 2.66 7.75
CA ALA A 103 1.71 3.62 8.55
C ALA A 103 2.59 2.87 9.55
N LEU A 104 3.83 2.62 9.19
CA LEU A 104 4.78 1.86 9.99
C LEU A 104 5.52 2.77 10.97
N ALA A 105 5.51 2.43 12.25
CA ALA A 105 6.24 3.15 13.31
C ALA A 105 7.69 2.71 13.40
N GLY A 106 7.95 1.43 13.15
CA GLY A 106 9.26 0.80 13.23
C GLY A 106 9.17 -0.69 13.02
N TYR A 107 10.27 -1.39 13.22
CA TYR A 107 10.29 -2.84 13.22
C TYR A 107 11.12 -3.40 14.39
N VAL A 108 10.79 -4.59 14.82
CA VAL A 108 11.61 -5.42 15.69
C VAL A 108 12.16 -6.62 14.91
N LYS A 109 13.37 -7.07 15.25
CA LYS A 109 13.91 -8.31 14.67
C LYS A 109 13.50 -9.48 15.58
N TYR A 110 12.81 -10.46 14.97
CA TYR A 110 12.37 -11.67 15.68
C TYR A 110 12.56 -12.89 14.78
N LEU A 111 13.29 -13.91 15.27
CA LEU A 111 13.60 -15.16 14.54
C LEU A 111 14.08 -14.91 13.07
N ASP A 112 15.05 -14.02 12.93
CA ASP A 112 15.62 -13.61 11.63
C ASP A 112 14.65 -12.94 10.63
N THR A 113 13.47 -12.54 11.10
CA THR A 113 12.45 -11.83 10.36
C THR A 113 12.32 -10.40 10.90
N TYR A 114 12.03 -9.46 10.02
CA TYR A 114 11.71 -8.08 10.36
C TYR A 114 10.19 -7.96 10.52
N MET A 115 9.74 -7.70 11.74
CA MET A 115 8.33 -7.59 12.11
C MET A 115 7.99 -6.12 12.28
N TYR A 116 7.24 -5.57 11.32
CA TYR A 116 6.87 -4.15 11.28
C TYR A 116 5.57 -3.92 12.03
N PHE A 117 5.53 -2.84 12.79
CA PHE A 117 4.35 -2.49 13.60
C PHE A 117 3.92 -1.04 13.37
N ASP A 118 2.64 -0.80 13.61
CA ASP A 118 2.00 0.51 13.49
C ASP A 118 2.12 1.35 14.78
N LYS A 119 1.45 2.51 14.80
CA LYS A 119 1.42 3.44 15.96
C LYS A 119 0.80 2.87 17.24
N ASP A 120 -0.01 1.83 17.10
CA ASP A 120 -0.69 1.17 18.21
C ASP A 120 0.05 -0.13 18.63
N GLY A 121 1.16 -0.43 17.95
CA GLY A 121 2.02 -1.60 18.22
C GLY A 121 1.52 -2.89 17.62
N TYR A 122 0.49 -2.86 16.75
CA TYR A 122 0.08 -4.04 16.02
C TYR A 122 1.11 -4.39 14.95
N VAL A 123 1.49 -5.66 14.91
CA VAL A 123 2.39 -6.20 13.87
C VAL A 123 1.59 -6.34 12.58
N VAL A 124 1.81 -5.41 11.66
CA VAL A 124 1.01 -5.30 10.42
C VAL A 124 1.69 -5.89 9.20
N GLU A 125 3.01 -6.19 9.32
CA GLU A 125 3.78 -6.75 8.21
C GLU A 125 4.98 -7.54 8.71
N SER A 126 5.41 -8.53 7.91
CA SER A 126 6.59 -9.35 8.18
C SER A 126 7.38 -9.55 6.89
N SER A 127 8.70 -9.37 6.96
CA SER A 127 9.57 -9.50 5.79
C SER A 127 10.91 -10.13 6.14
N GLY A 128 11.45 -10.95 5.25
CA GLY A 128 12.83 -11.46 5.34
C GLY A 128 13.88 -10.42 4.91
N ILE A 129 13.46 -9.32 4.30
CA ILE A 129 14.33 -8.25 3.80
C ILE A 129 13.98 -6.96 4.54
N ARG A 130 15.02 -6.23 4.98
CA ARG A 130 14.84 -4.95 5.64
C ARG A 130 14.35 -3.88 4.66
N THR A 131 13.29 -3.19 5.03
CA THR A 131 12.80 -2.00 4.31
C THR A 131 13.59 -0.77 4.73
N GLN A 132 14.04 0.03 3.77
CA GLN A 132 14.76 1.28 4.04
C GLN A 132 13.80 2.37 4.57
N GLY A 133 14.33 3.31 5.33
CA GLY A 133 13.57 4.44 5.87
C GLY A 133 12.74 4.12 7.12
N ILE A 134 12.65 2.85 7.53
CA ILE A 134 11.95 2.44 8.75
C ILE A 134 12.99 2.04 9.79
N PRO A 135 13.00 2.66 11.00
CA PRO A 135 13.99 2.39 12.01
C PRO A 135 13.77 1.04 12.72
N GLN A 136 14.87 0.39 13.08
CA GLN A 136 14.82 -0.73 14.01
C GLN A 136 14.55 -0.21 15.42
N ILE A 137 13.57 -0.80 16.10
CA ILE A 137 13.28 -0.50 17.49
C ILE A 137 13.92 -1.57 18.38
N THR A 138 14.68 -1.12 19.36
CA THR A 138 15.36 -1.99 20.33
C THR A 138 15.16 -1.47 21.75
N GLY A 139 15.32 -2.34 22.76
CA GLY A 139 15.05 -2.01 24.16
C GLY A 139 13.62 -2.31 24.60
N LEU A 140 12.75 -2.77 23.67
CA LEU A 140 11.44 -3.32 24.01
C LEU A 140 11.63 -4.74 24.55
N SER A 141 10.96 -5.05 25.66
CA SER A 141 10.88 -6.41 26.22
C SER A 141 9.57 -7.05 25.80
N PHE A 142 9.64 -8.14 25.06
CA PHE A 142 8.50 -8.95 24.64
C PHE A 142 8.94 -10.43 24.56
N ASN A 143 8.00 -11.34 24.73
CA ASN A 143 8.26 -12.79 24.74
C ASN A 143 7.85 -13.49 23.44
N HIS A 144 6.97 -12.90 22.66
CA HIS A 144 6.52 -13.42 21.37
C HIS A 144 6.12 -12.27 20.43
N VAL A 145 6.08 -12.58 19.13
CA VAL A 145 5.62 -11.65 18.08
C VAL A 145 4.75 -12.44 17.12
N VAL A 146 3.52 -11.98 16.90
CA VAL A 146 2.55 -12.61 16.00
C VAL A 146 2.00 -11.56 15.04
N LEU A 147 1.94 -11.88 13.76
CA LEU A 147 1.36 -11.02 12.75
C LEU A 147 -0.14 -10.81 13.03
N GLY A 148 -0.59 -9.56 12.99
CA GLY A 148 -1.96 -9.17 13.32
C GLY A 148 -2.23 -8.96 14.81
N GLU A 149 -1.26 -9.23 15.69
CA GLU A 149 -1.39 -9.01 17.14
C GLU A 149 -0.53 -7.83 17.59
N GLN A 150 -0.90 -7.23 18.72
CA GLN A 150 -0.12 -6.18 19.36
C GLN A 150 1.10 -6.78 20.06
N LEU A 151 2.26 -6.13 19.90
CA LEU A 151 3.47 -6.51 20.64
C LEU A 151 3.21 -6.40 22.16
N PRO A 152 3.46 -7.49 22.94
CA PRO A 152 3.18 -7.52 24.36
C PRO A 152 4.27 -6.79 25.16
N VAL A 153 4.16 -5.47 25.23
CA VAL A 153 5.07 -4.59 25.99
C VAL A 153 4.41 -4.11 27.29
N GLU A 154 5.22 -3.72 28.28
CA GLU A 154 4.71 -3.23 29.58
C GLU A 154 3.95 -1.90 29.45
N ASP A 155 4.45 -0.97 28.61
CA ASP A 155 3.83 0.34 28.35
C ASP A 155 3.46 0.51 26.88
N PRO A 156 2.19 0.29 26.47
CA PRO A 156 1.75 0.46 25.09
C PRO A 156 1.86 1.90 24.56
N GLN A 157 1.97 2.92 25.43
CA GLN A 157 2.14 4.31 24.97
C GLN A 157 3.49 4.55 24.29
N VAL A 158 4.44 3.65 24.48
CA VAL A 158 5.73 3.67 23.77
C VAL A 158 5.58 3.69 22.26
N PHE A 159 4.58 3.00 21.71
CA PHE A 159 4.36 2.93 20.25
C PHE A 159 3.95 4.27 19.65
N SER A 160 3.10 5.03 20.33
CA SER A 160 2.73 6.37 19.89
C SER A 160 3.96 7.30 19.86
N ARG A 161 4.80 7.23 20.89
CA ARG A 161 6.07 8.02 20.94
C ARG A 161 7.03 7.63 19.82
N ILE A 162 7.17 6.33 19.51
CA ILE A 162 7.99 5.85 18.40
C ILE A 162 7.44 6.38 17.07
N MET A 163 6.13 6.30 16.85
CA MET A 163 5.49 6.79 15.63
C MET A 163 5.69 8.30 15.45
N ASP A 164 5.51 9.10 16.50
CA ASP A 164 5.68 10.54 16.42
C ASP A 164 7.14 10.91 16.10
N LEU A 165 8.09 10.19 16.70
CA LEU A 165 9.52 10.35 16.39
C LEU A 165 9.82 9.93 14.94
N THR A 166 9.30 8.80 14.47
CA THR A 166 9.50 8.31 13.10
C THR A 166 8.91 9.30 12.08
N LYS A 167 7.71 9.84 12.34
CA LYS A 167 7.11 10.89 11.49
C LYS A 167 7.97 12.15 11.44
N LEU A 168 8.51 12.57 12.60
CA LEU A 168 9.39 13.73 12.67
C LEU A 168 10.67 13.50 11.86
N LEU A 169 11.31 12.36 12.02
CA LEU A 169 12.50 11.99 11.24
C LEU A 169 12.21 12.03 9.74
N ASN A 170 11.10 11.44 9.32
CA ASN A 170 10.68 11.44 7.92
C ASN A 170 10.39 12.84 7.38
N LYS A 171 9.74 13.70 8.17
CA LYS A 171 9.47 15.11 7.81
C LYS A 171 10.76 15.89 7.48
N TYR A 172 11.84 15.60 8.20
CA TYR A 172 13.13 16.24 7.97
C TYR A 172 14.08 15.41 7.09
N SER A 173 13.57 14.37 6.44
CA SER A 173 14.35 13.45 5.59
C SER A 173 15.54 12.83 6.32
N LEU A 174 15.41 12.57 7.61
CA LEU A 174 16.40 11.93 8.44
C LEU A 174 16.13 10.42 8.53
N ALA A 175 16.93 9.63 7.84
CA ALA A 175 16.80 8.17 7.87
C ALA A 175 17.55 7.60 9.09
N ALA A 176 16.82 7.36 10.19
CA ALA A 176 17.38 6.67 11.34
C ALA A 176 17.49 5.17 11.08
N ASP A 177 18.62 4.57 11.45
CA ASP A 177 18.81 3.11 11.35
C ASP A 177 18.19 2.38 12.52
N LYS A 178 18.30 2.97 13.72
CA LYS A 178 17.84 2.33 14.95
C LYS A 178 17.42 3.38 15.99
N ILE A 179 16.36 3.07 16.71
CA ILE A 179 15.91 3.78 17.91
C ILE A 179 16.03 2.81 19.09
N TYR A 180 16.79 3.19 20.09
CA TYR A 180 16.96 2.41 21.31
C TYR A 180 16.18 3.06 22.45
N LEU A 181 15.32 2.30 23.08
CA LEU A 181 14.51 2.69 24.22
C LEU A 181 15.19 2.16 25.49
N HIS A 182 15.61 3.05 26.35
CA HIS A 182 16.19 2.69 27.63
C HIS A 182 15.09 2.38 28.67
N SER A 183 15.40 1.55 29.66
CA SER A 183 14.50 1.29 30.78
C SER A 183 14.21 2.53 31.62
N SER A 184 15.06 3.56 31.57
CA SER A 184 14.83 4.89 32.16
C SER A 184 13.76 5.72 31.44
N GLY A 185 13.30 5.29 30.25
CA GLY A 185 12.46 6.06 29.35
C GLY A 185 13.22 6.94 28.37
N ASP A 186 14.56 7.03 28.47
CA ASP A 186 15.39 7.78 27.53
C ASP A 186 15.37 7.13 26.14
N ILE A 187 15.50 7.96 25.12
CA ILE A 187 15.56 7.53 23.73
C ILE A 187 16.95 7.86 23.14
N THR A 188 17.54 6.90 22.45
CA THR A 188 18.75 7.11 21.68
C THR A 188 18.50 6.73 20.23
N ILE A 189 18.82 7.65 19.30
CA ILE A 189 18.68 7.44 17.85
C ILE A 189 20.06 7.21 17.24
N TYR A 190 20.15 6.28 16.29
CA TYR A 190 21.38 5.97 15.56
C TYR A 190 21.21 6.30 14.07
N PHE A 191 22.19 7.01 13.54
CA PHE A 191 22.35 7.33 12.11
C PHE A 191 23.74 6.83 11.67
N GLY A 192 23.83 5.60 11.18
CA GLY A 192 25.10 4.93 10.95
C GLY A 192 25.94 4.87 12.23
N GLN A 193 27.06 5.60 12.25
CA GLN A 193 27.97 5.68 13.40
C GLN A 193 27.60 6.83 14.39
N ILE A 194 26.67 7.70 14.01
CA ILE A 194 26.27 8.84 14.84
C ILE A 194 25.21 8.35 15.84
N LYS A 195 25.40 8.73 17.09
CA LYS A 195 24.49 8.42 18.21
C LYS A 195 23.97 9.73 18.81
N VAL A 196 22.65 9.90 18.80
CA VAL A 196 21.95 11.06 19.34
C VAL A 196 21.12 10.63 20.54
N SER A 197 21.41 11.16 21.72
CA SER A 197 20.62 10.93 22.93
C SER A 197 19.57 12.04 23.07
N MET A 198 18.29 11.67 23.14
CA MET A 198 17.16 12.60 23.24
C MET A 198 16.65 12.80 24.68
N GLY A 199 17.15 12.00 25.64
CA GLY A 199 16.61 11.99 27.00
C GLY A 199 15.22 11.36 27.09
N SER A 200 14.61 11.49 28.28
CA SER A 200 13.28 10.90 28.58
C SER A 200 12.12 11.87 28.36
N ASP A 201 12.40 13.17 28.14
CA ASP A 201 11.39 14.21 28.08
C ASP A 201 10.93 14.50 26.64
N ASN A 202 9.62 14.47 26.42
CA ASN A 202 8.99 14.85 25.15
C ASN A 202 9.25 16.33 24.78
N SER A 203 9.78 17.17 25.70
CA SER A 203 10.11 18.57 25.46
C SER A 203 11.18 18.76 24.38
N HIS A 204 12.10 17.81 24.19
CA HIS A 204 13.13 17.88 23.15
C HIS A 204 12.59 17.62 21.73
N ILE A 205 11.53 16.82 21.60
CA ILE A 205 10.80 16.67 20.34
C ILE A 205 10.11 18.00 19.97
N CYS A 206 9.65 18.73 20.97
CA CYS A 206 9.06 20.07 20.80
C CYS A 206 10.09 21.11 20.32
N LEU A 207 11.36 21.03 20.74
CA LEU A 207 12.42 21.94 20.31
C LEU A 207 12.79 21.78 18.82
N LEU A 208 12.71 20.56 18.26
CA LEU A 208 12.87 20.36 16.83
C LEU A 208 11.71 20.96 16.01
N TYR A 209 10.52 21.09 16.62
CA TYR A 209 9.36 21.74 16.02
C TYR A 209 9.43 23.27 16.03
N THR A 210 10.14 23.87 16.99
CA THR A 210 10.19 25.32 17.17
C THR A 210 11.36 26.01 16.48
N SER A 211 12.27 25.24 15.89
CA SER A 211 13.45 25.77 15.17
C SER A 211 13.12 26.36 13.80
N ASP A 212 11.89 26.24 13.31
CA ASP A 212 11.42 26.76 12.01
C ASP A 212 10.60 28.07 12.12
N ALA A 213 10.74 28.83 13.19
CA ALA A 213 10.08 30.14 13.34
C ALA A 213 11.01 31.30 13.01
#